data_15181743579ca6e697be96ad5356de5b
#
_entry.id   15181743579ca6e697be96ad5356de5b
#
_cell.length_a   1.000
_cell.length_b   1.000
_cell.length_c   1.000
_cell.angle_alpha   90.00
_cell.angle_beta   90.00
_cell.angle_gamma   90.00
#
_symmetry.space_group_name_H-M   'P 1'
#
loop_
_entity.id
_entity.type
_entity.pdbx_description
1 polymer ?
#
loop_
_entity_poly.entity_id
_entity_poly.type
_entity_poly.pdbx_seq_one_letter_code
_entity_poly.pdbx_strand_id
1 'polypeptide(L)'
;MPSEEGSRGLTTNSVMTNSALRLCELLAGWPRQVIHTWLFSAVSPGQLLASTQTPPESLRRRSKLEAFVSPRGRGKTQMVCILDGEYPALLKMIPDPPLVLFYLGSLSMLVQQTIAIVGARQCTTVGKLVAEKLAADLAEQGICTISGLAYGIDAAAHKGALSKTGGCTAAFLGAGLGNIYPRQNKYLGEKIIAEGGVLLSEYPYEIQPRPYQFPERNRLISGAALATIMVEGGERSGSLITARMALEQGREVFAVPGSPLSEVSKGCHRMIRQGAALVTSADEVMEEMGWFVPLEENTAGLSAEGGDKPIAGAGAGRGNLALPETGFNQNSKENTQKKDPALQRQPASQLSAVNQRVLATLSPYGMSLDEISLVSSDDSQEISQSLVELQLAGFVRQGLGGYIRVS
;
A
#
# COMPACT_ATOMS: atom_id res chain seq x y z
N MET A 1 27.81 -45.78 27.92
CA MET A 1 27.49 -44.36 27.84
C MET A 1 27.68 -43.92 26.37
N PRO A 2 26.66 -43.80 25.57
CA PRO A 2 26.73 -43.02 24.36
C PRO A 2 26.02 -41.68 24.55
N SER A 3 26.71 -40.67 24.09
CA SER A 3 26.39 -39.24 24.10
C SER A 3 25.14 -38.89 23.33
N GLU A 4 24.28 -38.08 23.95
CA GLU A 4 23.19 -37.38 23.33
C GLU A 4 23.72 -36.35 22.29
N GLU A 5 23.52 -36.60 21.02
CA GLU A 5 23.65 -35.56 19.97
C GLU A 5 22.28 -35.06 19.60
N GLY A 6 22.17 -33.75 19.76
CA GLY A 6 21.01 -32.91 19.71
C GLY A 6 20.16 -33.03 18.45
N SER A 7 18.87 -33.06 18.68
CA SER A 7 17.83 -32.69 17.75
C SER A 7 17.98 -31.22 17.36
N ARG A 8 18.74 -30.96 16.31
CA ARG A 8 18.73 -29.62 15.67
C ARG A 8 17.39 -29.44 14.95
N GLY A 9 16.62 -28.49 15.44
CA GLY A 9 15.33 -28.09 14.90
C GLY A 9 15.40 -27.88 13.40
N LEU A 10 14.55 -28.59 12.69
CA LEU A 10 14.20 -28.31 11.30
C LEU A 10 13.63 -26.90 11.24
N THR A 11 14.40 -25.99 10.69
CA THR A 11 14.05 -24.57 10.54
C THR A 11 12.78 -24.44 9.68
N THR A 12 11.89 -23.56 10.07
CA THR A 12 10.63 -23.20 9.41
C THR A 12 10.76 -22.97 7.90
N ASN A 13 11.94 -22.61 7.40
CA ASN A 13 12.25 -22.41 5.98
C ASN A 13 12.10 -23.67 5.09
N SER A 14 12.30 -24.88 5.61
CA SER A 14 12.19 -26.09 4.78
C SER A 14 10.73 -26.50 4.52
N VAL A 15 9.81 -26.16 5.40
CA VAL A 15 8.37 -26.45 5.23
C VAL A 15 7.73 -25.48 4.24
N MET A 16 8.13 -24.20 4.26
CA MET A 16 7.66 -23.16 3.32
C MET A 16 8.06 -23.47 1.87
N THR A 17 9.30 -23.88 1.66
CA THR A 17 9.80 -24.30 0.33
C THR A 17 8.96 -25.45 -0.25
N ASN A 18 8.49 -26.37 0.57
CA ASN A 18 7.65 -27.48 0.15
C ASN A 18 6.24 -27.06 -0.28
N SER A 19 5.63 -26.09 0.37
CA SER A 19 4.30 -25.58 -0.01
C SER A 19 4.35 -24.82 -1.32
N ALA A 20 5.35 -23.95 -1.51
CA ALA A 20 5.57 -23.21 -2.74
C ALA A 20 5.88 -24.15 -3.93
N LEU A 21 6.71 -25.16 -3.72
CA LEU A 21 7.02 -26.19 -4.74
C LEU A 21 5.78 -26.99 -5.13
N ARG A 22 4.97 -27.43 -4.16
CA ARG A 22 3.70 -28.15 -4.40
C ARG A 22 2.70 -27.29 -5.16
N LEU A 23 2.60 -26.01 -4.85
CA LEU A 23 1.73 -25.08 -5.56
C LEU A 23 2.22 -24.89 -7.01
N CYS A 24 3.52 -24.76 -7.24
CA CYS A 24 4.09 -24.72 -8.57
C CYS A 24 3.82 -26.02 -9.37
N GLU A 25 3.81 -27.17 -8.72
CA GLU A 25 3.44 -28.47 -9.33
C GLU A 25 1.96 -28.49 -9.75
N LEU A 26 1.06 -27.97 -8.91
CA LEU A 26 -0.37 -27.83 -9.21
C LEU A 26 -0.60 -26.88 -10.38
N LEU A 27 0.12 -25.75 -10.41
CA LEU A 27 0.03 -24.73 -11.46
C LEU A 27 0.44 -25.23 -12.83
N ALA A 28 1.33 -26.24 -12.90
CA ALA A 28 1.88 -26.74 -14.14
C ALA A 28 0.88 -27.45 -15.07
N GLY A 29 -0.33 -27.78 -14.58
CA GLY A 29 -1.34 -28.51 -15.33
C GLY A 29 -2.75 -27.93 -15.36
N TRP A 30 -3.03 -26.87 -14.59
CA TRP A 30 -4.39 -26.35 -14.44
C TRP A 30 -4.53 -24.91 -14.92
N PRO A 31 -5.68 -24.52 -15.53
CA PRO A 31 -5.96 -23.11 -15.82
C PRO A 31 -5.98 -22.28 -14.52
N ARG A 32 -5.37 -21.10 -14.54
CA ARG A 32 -5.22 -20.20 -13.40
C ARG A 32 -6.55 -19.92 -12.71
N GLN A 33 -7.62 -19.70 -13.48
CA GLN A 33 -8.98 -19.48 -12.97
C GLN A 33 -9.52 -20.65 -12.15
N VAL A 34 -9.23 -21.90 -12.55
CA VAL A 34 -9.65 -23.09 -11.81
C VAL A 34 -8.95 -23.18 -10.47
N ILE A 35 -7.64 -22.87 -10.44
CA ILE A 35 -6.86 -22.85 -9.20
C ILE A 35 -7.37 -21.74 -8.27
N HIS A 36 -7.67 -20.55 -8.80
CA HIS A 36 -8.27 -19.47 -8.04
C HIS A 36 -9.62 -19.88 -7.42
N THR A 37 -10.53 -20.42 -8.23
CA THR A 37 -11.84 -20.88 -7.73
C THR A 37 -11.68 -21.91 -6.62
N TRP A 38 -10.68 -22.77 -6.70
CA TRP A 38 -10.39 -23.78 -5.69
C TRP A 38 -9.80 -23.20 -4.41
N LEU A 39 -8.87 -22.27 -4.51
CA LEU A 39 -8.23 -21.61 -3.36
C LEU A 39 -9.21 -20.81 -2.50
N PHE A 40 -10.24 -20.26 -3.14
CA PHE A 40 -11.29 -19.48 -2.47
C PHE A 40 -12.57 -20.28 -2.19
N SER A 41 -12.66 -21.55 -2.65
CA SER A 41 -13.69 -22.46 -2.18
C SER A 41 -13.33 -22.98 -0.78
N ALA A 42 -14.33 -23.24 0.06
CA ALA A 42 -14.18 -23.59 1.50
C ALA A 42 -13.40 -24.90 1.79
N VAL A 43 -12.58 -25.37 0.85
CA VAL A 43 -11.71 -26.55 1.00
C VAL A 43 -10.41 -26.12 1.65
N SER A 44 -10.03 -26.75 2.76
CA SER A 44 -8.78 -26.41 3.44
C SER A 44 -7.56 -26.64 2.53
N PRO A 45 -6.52 -25.78 2.60
CA PRO A 45 -5.29 -25.95 1.80
C PRO A 45 -4.69 -27.37 1.88
N GLY A 46 -4.75 -28.01 3.05
CA GLY A 46 -4.27 -29.37 3.27
C GLY A 46 -5.08 -30.43 2.53
N GLN A 47 -6.39 -30.27 2.42
CA GLN A 47 -7.29 -31.15 1.68
C GLN A 47 -7.08 -31.00 0.16
N LEU A 48 -6.83 -29.78 -0.31
CA LEU A 48 -6.51 -29.50 -1.70
C LEU A 48 -5.20 -30.20 -2.11
N LEU A 49 -4.18 -30.06 -1.29
CA LEU A 49 -2.88 -30.70 -1.53
C LEU A 49 -2.93 -32.23 -1.43
N ALA A 50 -3.86 -32.79 -0.65
CA ALA A 50 -4.04 -34.22 -0.48
C ALA A 50 -4.92 -34.87 -1.58
N SER A 51 -5.84 -34.11 -2.19
CA SER A 51 -6.81 -34.63 -3.16
C SER A 51 -6.32 -34.69 -4.62
N THR A 52 -5.19 -34.08 -4.93
CA THR A 52 -4.68 -34.02 -6.30
C THR A 52 -3.84 -35.25 -6.65
N GLN A 53 -4.40 -36.11 -7.49
CA GLN A 53 -3.59 -37.07 -8.26
C GLN A 53 -2.73 -36.26 -9.24
N THR A 54 -1.43 -36.27 -9.03
CA THR A 54 -0.45 -35.52 -9.83
C THR A 54 -0.40 -36.08 -11.26
N PRO A 55 -0.74 -35.31 -12.31
CA PRO A 55 -0.62 -35.84 -13.70
C PRO A 55 0.83 -36.23 -14.04
N PRO A 56 1.07 -37.27 -14.81
CA PRO A 56 2.43 -37.74 -15.16
C PRO A 56 3.31 -36.69 -15.86
N GLU A 57 2.73 -35.74 -16.56
CA GLU A 57 3.45 -34.59 -17.18
C GLU A 57 4.02 -33.60 -16.18
N SER A 58 3.45 -33.51 -14.95
CA SER A 58 3.94 -32.62 -13.92
C SER A 58 5.30 -33.03 -13.37
N LEU A 59 5.63 -34.29 -13.35
CA LEU A 59 6.94 -34.81 -12.95
C LEU A 59 8.09 -34.34 -13.86
N ARG A 60 7.85 -34.21 -15.17
CA ARG A 60 8.83 -33.62 -16.10
C ARG A 60 8.98 -32.11 -15.93
N ARG A 61 7.93 -31.42 -15.46
CA ARG A 61 7.97 -29.99 -15.14
C ARG A 61 8.56 -29.75 -13.77
N ARG A 62 8.41 -30.67 -12.81
CA ARG A 62 9.03 -30.65 -11.50
C ARG A 62 10.55 -30.47 -11.58
N SER A 63 11.23 -31.29 -12.39
CA SER A 63 12.68 -31.18 -12.58
C SER A 63 13.11 -29.85 -13.20
N LYS A 64 12.25 -29.24 -14.04
CA LYS A 64 12.46 -27.87 -14.56
C LYS A 64 12.22 -26.82 -13.49
N LEU A 65 11.17 -26.95 -12.68
CA LEU A 65 10.89 -26.04 -11.57
C LEU A 65 11.95 -26.14 -10.46
N GLU A 66 12.38 -27.34 -10.10
CA GLU A 66 13.50 -27.56 -9.19
C GLU A 66 14.81 -26.98 -9.76
N ALA A 67 15.01 -26.99 -11.07
CA ALA A 67 16.14 -26.33 -11.73
C ALA A 67 16.00 -24.79 -11.71
N PHE A 68 14.78 -24.24 -11.72
CA PHE A 68 14.52 -22.79 -11.55
C PHE A 68 14.67 -22.34 -10.09
N VAL A 69 14.34 -23.21 -9.14
CA VAL A 69 14.45 -22.97 -7.69
C VAL A 69 15.84 -23.34 -7.17
N SER A 70 16.56 -24.20 -7.90
CA SER A 70 17.92 -24.60 -7.55
C SER A 70 18.90 -23.42 -7.60
N PRO A 71 19.80 -23.31 -6.63
CA PRO A 71 20.65 -22.13 -6.40
C PRO A 71 21.80 -21.95 -7.42
N ARG A 72 21.64 -22.29 -8.70
CA ARG A 72 22.58 -21.92 -9.77
C ARG A 72 22.66 -20.41 -9.98
N GLY A 73 21.69 -19.67 -9.50
CA GLY A 73 21.62 -18.21 -9.48
C GLY A 73 21.83 -17.66 -8.09
N ARG A 74 23.00 -17.81 -7.48
CA ARG A 74 23.44 -17.02 -6.32
C ARG A 74 22.44 -16.91 -5.15
N GLY A 75 22.25 -17.97 -4.41
CA GLY A 75 22.11 -18.10 -2.94
C GLY A 75 21.12 -17.24 -2.15
N LYS A 76 20.28 -16.38 -2.73
CA LYS A 76 19.45 -15.44 -1.98
C LYS A 76 17.99 -15.33 -2.42
N THR A 77 17.61 -15.89 -3.58
CA THR A 77 16.20 -15.83 -4.02
C THR A 77 15.35 -16.77 -3.18
N GLN A 78 14.31 -16.20 -2.59
CA GLN A 78 13.33 -16.89 -1.77
C GLN A 78 11.99 -16.93 -2.50
N MET A 79 11.07 -17.76 -2.02
CA MET A 79 9.72 -17.89 -2.55
C MET A 79 8.72 -17.90 -1.41
N VAL A 80 7.56 -17.30 -1.66
CA VAL A 80 6.40 -17.40 -0.80
C VAL A 80 5.17 -17.72 -1.66
N CYS A 81 4.30 -18.59 -1.19
CA CYS A 81 3.05 -18.91 -1.86
C CYS A 81 1.85 -18.32 -1.10
N ILE A 82 0.73 -18.21 -1.81
CA ILE A 82 -0.52 -17.61 -1.27
C ILE A 82 -1.05 -18.32 -0.01
N LEU A 83 -0.60 -19.56 0.25
CA LEU A 83 -0.98 -20.38 1.42
C LEU A 83 -0.08 -20.12 2.63
N ASP A 84 1.06 -19.48 2.43
CA ASP A 84 2.02 -19.21 3.50
C ASP A 84 1.58 -18.02 4.33
N GLY A 85 1.83 -18.06 5.64
CA GLY A 85 1.47 -16.96 6.56
C GLY A 85 2.22 -15.66 6.30
N GLU A 86 3.40 -15.75 5.69
CA GLU A 86 4.24 -14.58 5.33
C GLU A 86 3.83 -13.94 3.99
N TYR A 87 2.86 -14.53 3.26
CA TYR A 87 2.40 -13.96 2.01
C TYR A 87 1.71 -12.61 2.26
N PRO A 88 2.02 -11.55 1.46
CA PRO A 88 1.47 -10.22 1.69
C PRO A 88 -0.07 -10.22 1.70
N ALA A 89 -0.66 -9.88 2.85
CA ALA A 89 -2.10 -9.98 3.08
C ALA A 89 -2.92 -9.17 2.06
N LEU A 90 -2.47 -7.96 1.73
CA LEU A 90 -3.14 -7.10 0.75
C LEU A 90 -3.16 -7.71 -0.65
N LEU A 91 -2.08 -8.38 -1.06
CA LEU A 91 -2.04 -9.07 -2.35
C LEU A 91 -2.98 -10.29 -2.40
N LYS A 92 -3.26 -10.91 -1.26
CA LYS A 92 -4.20 -12.04 -1.19
C LYS A 92 -5.63 -11.63 -1.53
N MET A 93 -5.95 -10.35 -1.34
CA MET A 93 -7.30 -9.78 -1.47
C MET A 93 -7.62 -9.27 -2.88
N ILE A 94 -6.63 -9.20 -3.80
CA ILE A 94 -6.90 -8.73 -5.16
C ILE A 94 -7.62 -9.81 -5.99
N PRO A 95 -8.37 -9.43 -7.04
CA PRO A 95 -9.12 -10.39 -7.87
C PRO A 95 -8.25 -11.46 -8.55
N ASP A 96 -6.97 -11.14 -8.87
CA ASP A 96 -6.02 -12.05 -9.49
C ASP A 96 -4.67 -12.04 -8.72
N PRO A 97 -4.62 -12.63 -7.48
CA PRO A 97 -3.41 -12.68 -6.69
C PRO A 97 -2.38 -13.63 -7.32
N PRO A 98 -1.08 -13.30 -7.27
CA PRO A 98 -0.04 -14.23 -7.69
C PRO A 98 0.01 -15.42 -6.74
N LEU A 99 -0.05 -16.62 -7.27
CA LEU A 99 -0.02 -17.83 -6.46
C LEU A 99 1.33 -18.08 -5.80
N VAL A 100 2.40 -17.62 -6.45
CA VAL A 100 3.77 -17.66 -5.96
C VAL A 100 4.44 -16.32 -6.23
N LEU A 101 5.18 -15.84 -5.26
CA LEU A 101 6.07 -14.68 -5.39
C LEU A 101 7.51 -15.12 -5.14
N PHE A 102 8.39 -14.73 -6.04
CA PHE A 102 9.83 -14.78 -5.86
C PHE A 102 10.29 -13.45 -5.27
N TYR A 103 11.22 -13.49 -4.30
CA TYR A 103 11.68 -12.27 -3.68
C TYR A 103 13.16 -12.30 -3.28
N LEU A 104 13.76 -11.11 -3.17
CA LEU A 104 15.08 -10.84 -2.63
C LEU A 104 14.95 -9.74 -1.58
N GLY A 105 15.41 -9.96 -0.38
CA GLY A 105 15.26 -9.04 0.75
C GLY A 105 14.28 -9.55 1.80
N SER A 106 13.52 -8.67 2.46
CA SER A 106 12.62 -9.03 3.55
C SER A 106 11.16 -8.71 3.25
N LEU A 107 10.26 -9.69 3.40
CA LEU A 107 8.81 -9.48 3.24
C LEU A 107 8.19 -8.73 4.42
N SER A 108 8.86 -8.63 5.56
CA SER A 108 8.36 -7.92 6.75
C SER A 108 7.99 -6.45 6.45
N MET A 109 8.60 -5.86 5.42
CA MET A 109 8.29 -4.53 4.94
C MET A 109 6.84 -4.38 4.44
N LEU A 110 6.22 -5.46 3.96
CA LEU A 110 4.85 -5.46 3.44
C LEU A 110 3.78 -5.72 4.52
N VAL A 111 4.19 -5.89 5.77
CA VAL A 111 3.28 -5.98 6.93
C VAL A 111 2.94 -4.57 7.47
N GLN A 112 3.77 -3.58 7.16
CA GLN A 112 3.59 -2.19 7.57
C GLN A 112 2.52 -1.49 6.71
N GLN A 113 2.21 -0.24 7.04
CA GLN A 113 1.43 0.62 6.15
C GLN A 113 2.20 0.86 4.87
N THR A 114 1.52 0.65 3.75
CA THR A 114 2.16 0.68 2.43
C THR A 114 1.42 1.62 1.48
N ILE A 115 2.16 2.45 0.77
CA ILE A 115 1.66 3.37 -0.25
C ILE A 115 2.39 3.09 -1.57
N ALA A 116 1.64 2.91 -2.66
CA ALA A 116 2.22 2.86 -3.99
C ALA A 116 2.42 4.27 -4.55
N ILE A 117 3.61 4.55 -5.10
CA ILE A 117 3.88 5.79 -5.84
C ILE A 117 4.22 5.40 -7.28
N VAL A 118 3.42 5.89 -8.23
CA VAL A 118 3.55 5.55 -9.65
C VAL A 118 3.48 6.81 -10.51
N GLY A 119 4.04 6.71 -11.73
CA GLY A 119 3.97 7.84 -12.65
C GLY A 119 4.68 7.62 -13.98
N ALA A 120 4.90 8.72 -14.68
CA ALA A 120 5.51 8.73 -15.99
C ALA A 120 6.97 8.24 -15.96
N ARG A 121 7.35 7.42 -16.95
CA ARG A 121 8.76 7.06 -17.20
C ARG A 121 9.57 8.25 -17.71
N GLN A 122 8.95 9.09 -18.56
CA GLN A 122 9.44 10.36 -19.02
C GLN A 122 8.72 11.47 -18.27
N CYS A 123 9.17 11.75 -17.06
CA CYS A 123 8.60 12.74 -16.16
C CYS A 123 9.45 14.02 -16.16
N THR A 124 8.89 15.10 -15.63
CA THR A 124 9.62 16.35 -15.44
C THR A 124 10.60 16.25 -14.26
N THR A 125 11.51 17.20 -14.18
CA THR A 125 12.40 17.34 -13.01
C THR A 125 11.58 17.62 -11.75
N VAL A 126 10.53 18.44 -11.87
CA VAL A 126 9.61 18.74 -10.76
C VAL A 126 8.89 17.48 -10.30
N GLY A 127 8.34 16.68 -11.23
CA GLY A 127 7.69 15.41 -10.89
C GLY A 127 8.61 14.45 -10.15
N LYS A 128 9.90 14.36 -10.52
CA LYS A 128 10.89 13.56 -9.80
C LYS A 128 11.08 14.07 -8.37
N LEU A 129 11.27 15.39 -8.19
CA LEU A 129 11.45 16.00 -6.88
C LEU A 129 10.22 15.79 -5.98
N VAL A 130 9.01 15.91 -6.54
CA VAL A 130 7.77 15.65 -5.81
C VAL A 130 7.69 14.19 -5.37
N ALA A 131 7.98 13.24 -6.27
CA ALA A 131 7.96 11.82 -5.93
C ALA A 131 9.02 11.45 -4.87
N GLU A 132 10.24 12.02 -4.99
CA GLU A 132 11.30 11.84 -4.00
C GLU A 132 10.90 12.41 -2.64
N LYS A 133 10.32 13.63 -2.61
CA LYS A 133 9.88 14.26 -1.37
C LYS A 133 8.74 13.48 -0.72
N LEU A 134 7.68 13.15 -1.45
CA LEU A 134 6.55 12.36 -0.93
C LEU A 134 7.02 11.04 -0.33
N ALA A 135 7.88 10.30 -1.04
CA ALA A 135 8.40 9.03 -0.56
C ALA A 135 9.30 9.18 0.67
N ALA A 136 10.09 10.27 0.75
CA ALA A 136 10.93 10.57 1.90
C ALA A 136 10.09 10.93 3.13
N ASP A 137 9.09 11.80 2.96
CA ASP A 137 8.21 12.22 4.04
C ASP A 137 7.36 11.05 4.57
N LEU A 138 6.85 10.17 3.68
CA LEU A 138 6.15 8.93 4.05
C LEU A 138 7.08 7.98 4.82
N ALA A 139 8.34 7.86 4.40
CA ALA A 139 9.33 7.00 5.08
C ALA A 139 9.66 7.50 6.49
N GLU A 140 9.66 8.81 6.75
CA GLU A 140 9.80 9.40 8.09
C GLU A 140 8.65 9.00 9.02
N GLN A 141 7.48 8.71 8.46
CA GLN A 141 6.31 8.23 9.20
C GLN A 141 6.26 6.69 9.30
N GLY A 142 7.32 5.99 8.88
CA GLY A 142 7.37 4.53 8.89
C GLY A 142 6.52 3.85 7.82
N ILE A 143 6.05 4.61 6.81
CA ILE A 143 5.21 4.10 5.73
C ILE A 143 6.10 3.57 4.61
N CYS A 144 5.86 2.31 4.19
CA CYS A 144 6.65 1.68 3.14
C CYS A 144 6.17 2.11 1.75
N THR A 145 7.09 2.62 0.94
CA THR A 145 6.80 2.99 -0.46
C THR A 145 6.90 1.77 -1.38
N ILE A 146 5.84 1.50 -2.14
CA ILE A 146 5.80 0.46 -3.18
C ILE A 146 5.87 1.11 -4.56
N SER A 147 6.69 0.54 -5.46
CA SER A 147 6.71 0.96 -6.86
C SER A 147 7.24 -0.14 -7.79
N GLY A 148 7.47 0.20 -9.07
CA GLY A 148 7.83 -0.78 -10.09
C GLY A 148 9.27 -0.75 -10.57
N LEU A 149 10.14 0.03 -9.95
CA LEU A 149 11.54 0.20 -10.33
C LEU A 149 11.73 0.65 -11.80
N ALA A 150 10.70 1.25 -12.42
CA ALA A 150 10.77 1.80 -13.76
C ALA A 150 11.57 3.11 -13.79
N TYR A 151 11.81 3.65 -14.99
CA TYR A 151 12.34 5.00 -15.12
C TYR A 151 11.40 6.05 -14.53
N GLY A 152 11.92 7.23 -14.24
CA GLY A 152 11.15 8.41 -13.87
C GLY A 152 10.64 8.34 -12.43
N ILE A 153 9.32 8.44 -12.27
CA ILE A 153 8.67 8.57 -10.95
C ILE A 153 8.94 7.36 -10.05
N ASP A 154 8.87 6.13 -10.57
CA ASP A 154 9.12 4.91 -9.79
C ASP A 154 10.53 4.95 -9.14
N ALA A 155 11.55 5.24 -9.94
CA ALA A 155 12.93 5.33 -9.45
C ALA A 155 13.11 6.48 -8.47
N ALA A 156 12.43 7.62 -8.68
CA ALA A 156 12.45 8.77 -7.78
C ALA A 156 11.83 8.40 -6.42
N ALA A 157 10.67 7.75 -6.43
CA ALA A 157 9.99 7.28 -5.21
C ALA A 157 10.90 6.34 -4.38
N HIS A 158 11.52 5.34 -5.01
CA HIS A 158 12.45 4.46 -4.29
C HIS A 158 13.65 5.22 -3.70
N LYS A 159 14.22 6.20 -4.43
CA LYS A 159 15.32 7.02 -3.93
C LYS A 159 14.89 7.87 -2.74
N GLY A 160 13.71 8.48 -2.81
CA GLY A 160 13.14 9.27 -1.73
C GLY A 160 12.98 8.43 -0.47
N ALA A 161 12.34 7.26 -0.56
CA ALA A 161 12.20 6.36 0.57
C ALA A 161 13.56 5.96 1.19
N LEU A 162 14.56 5.64 0.36
CA LEU A 162 15.90 5.26 0.81
C LEU A 162 16.78 6.45 1.25
N SER A 163 16.29 7.68 1.19
CA SER A 163 17.02 8.86 1.68
C SER A 163 16.91 9.04 3.19
N LYS A 164 15.97 8.37 3.83
CA LYS A 164 15.70 8.45 5.27
C LYS A 164 16.21 7.22 5.99
N THR A 165 16.76 7.42 7.18
CA THR A 165 17.22 6.33 8.04
C THR A 165 16.05 5.42 8.42
N GLY A 166 16.19 4.11 8.15
CA GLY A 166 15.10 3.17 8.35
C GLY A 166 13.99 3.24 7.29
N GLY A 167 14.17 4.05 6.25
CA GLY A 167 13.21 4.15 5.14
C GLY A 167 13.03 2.80 4.44
N CYS A 168 11.76 2.49 4.16
CA CYS A 168 11.33 1.21 3.65
C CYS A 168 10.80 1.33 2.23
N THR A 169 11.21 0.42 1.34
CA THR A 169 10.64 0.37 -0.02
C THR A 169 10.64 -1.03 -0.60
N ALA A 170 9.58 -1.35 -1.34
CA ALA A 170 9.39 -2.61 -2.04
C ALA A 170 9.20 -2.37 -3.53
N ALA A 171 9.92 -3.12 -4.36
CA ALA A 171 9.83 -3.01 -5.81
C ALA A 171 9.29 -4.30 -6.43
N PHE A 172 8.17 -4.20 -7.13
CA PHE A 172 7.69 -5.28 -7.98
C PHE A 172 8.33 -5.21 -9.37
N LEU A 173 8.79 -6.33 -9.91
CA LEU A 173 9.44 -6.40 -11.22
C LEU A 173 8.54 -7.07 -12.26
N GLY A 174 8.57 -6.56 -13.51
CA GLY A 174 7.94 -7.20 -14.67
C GLY A 174 8.87 -8.17 -15.39
N ALA A 175 9.79 -8.80 -14.66
CA ALA A 175 10.73 -9.81 -15.15
C ALA A 175 11.22 -10.63 -13.97
N GLY A 176 11.95 -11.74 -14.21
CA GLY A 176 12.62 -12.47 -13.15
C GLY A 176 13.66 -11.61 -12.42
N LEU A 177 13.90 -11.90 -11.15
CA LEU A 177 14.78 -11.11 -10.27
C LEU A 177 16.24 -11.06 -10.75
N GLY A 178 16.67 -12.01 -11.58
CA GLY A 178 17.98 -11.98 -12.25
C GLY A 178 18.09 -10.99 -13.40
N ASN A 179 16.97 -10.44 -13.85
CA ASN A 179 16.87 -9.59 -15.04
C ASN A 179 16.19 -8.26 -14.73
N ILE A 180 16.77 -7.50 -13.79
CA ILE A 180 16.28 -6.17 -13.43
C ILE A 180 16.23 -5.26 -14.65
N TYR A 181 15.05 -4.74 -14.94
CA TYR A 181 14.79 -3.81 -16.03
C TYR A 181 14.05 -2.56 -15.52
N PRO A 182 14.49 -1.36 -15.91
CA PRO A 182 15.62 -1.05 -16.79
C PRO A 182 16.99 -1.32 -16.15
N ARG A 183 17.98 -1.67 -16.95
CA ARG A 183 19.33 -2.01 -16.46
C ARG A 183 20.00 -0.88 -15.67
N GLN A 184 19.67 0.37 -16.00
CA GLN A 184 20.17 1.55 -15.29
C GLN A 184 19.73 1.59 -13.81
N ASN A 185 18.57 0.98 -13.50
CA ASN A 185 18.05 0.91 -12.13
C ASN A 185 18.55 -0.32 -11.36
N LYS A 186 19.48 -1.11 -11.94
CA LYS A 186 20.04 -2.29 -11.26
C LYS A 186 20.69 -1.93 -9.93
N TYR A 187 21.52 -0.89 -9.91
CA TYR A 187 22.14 -0.39 -8.69
C TYR A 187 21.11 0.05 -7.64
N LEU A 188 20.03 0.71 -8.08
CA LEU A 188 18.94 1.09 -7.17
C LEU A 188 18.24 -0.15 -6.57
N GLY A 189 18.01 -1.19 -7.39
CA GLY A 189 17.48 -2.46 -6.91
C GLY A 189 18.41 -3.14 -5.89
N GLU A 190 19.71 -3.15 -6.13
CA GLU A 190 20.71 -3.67 -5.19
C GLU A 190 20.73 -2.85 -3.88
N LYS A 191 20.59 -1.52 -3.98
CA LYS A 191 20.51 -0.63 -2.82
C LYS A 191 19.23 -0.88 -2.00
N ILE A 192 18.09 -1.10 -2.65
CA ILE A 192 16.83 -1.46 -1.96
C ILE A 192 17.05 -2.69 -1.05
N ILE A 193 17.68 -3.74 -1.58
CA ILE A 193 17.97 -4.96 -0.80
C ILE A 193 18.96 -4.68 0.33
N ALA A 194 20.01 -3.92 0.07
CA ALA A 194 21.06 -3.60 1.04
C ALA A 194 20.54 -2.81 2.24
N GLU A 195 19.56 -1.92 2.01
CA GLU A 195 18.91 -1.10 3.05
C GLU A 195 17.70 -1.81 3.70
N GLY A 196 17.54 -3.14 3.51
CA GLY A 196 16.51 -3.94 4.15
C GLY A 196 15.16 -3.97 3.45
N GLY A 197 15.03 -3.37 2.27
CA GLY A 197 13.84 -3.46 1.43
C GLY A 197 13.73 -4.79 0.70
N VAL A 198 12.81 -4.87 -0.27
CA VAL A 198 12.51 -6.11 -1.01
C VAL A 198 12.27 -5.87 -2.49
N LEU A 199 12.80 -6.78 -3.32
CA LEU A 199 12.43 -6.92 -4.72
C LEU A 199 11.54 -8.15 -4.87
N LEU A 200 10.42 -8.01 -5.58
CA LEU A 200 9.44 -9.07 -5.77
C LEU A 200 9.16 -9.29 -7.26
N SER A 201 8.85 -10.52 -7.62
CA SER A 201 8.40 -10.88 -8.96
C SER A 201 7.46 -12.08 -8.92
N GLU A 202 6.49 -12.09 -9.82
CA GLU A 202 5.68 -13.29 -10.12
C GLU A 202 6.41 -14.26 -11.07
N TYR A 203 7.52 -13.80 -11.65
CA TYR A 203 8.27 -14.56 -12.65
C TYR A 203 9.49 -15.23 -12.03
N PRO A 204 9.81 -16.51 -12.42
CA PRO A 204 11.05 -17.16 -12.06
C PRO A 204 12.29 -16.33 -12.38
N TYR A 205 13.36 -16.52 -11.62
CA TYR A 205 14.60 -15.71 -11.62
C TYR A 205 15.17 -15.41 -13.01
N GLU A 206 15.17 -16.41 -13.90
CA GLU A 206 15.82 -16.33 -15.23
C GLU A 206 14.95 -15.65 -16.31
N ILE A 207 13.68 -15.35 -16.02
CA ILE A 207 12.75 -14.82 -17.02
C ILE A 207 13.15 -13.42 -17.46
N GLN A 208 13.36 -13.29 -18.78
CA GLN A 208 13.69 -12.03 -19.41
C GLN A 208 12.49 -11.08 -19.46
N PRO A 209 12.71 -9.75 -19.43
CA PRO A 209 11.63 -8.78 -19.51
C PRO A 209 10.96 -8.81 -20.90
N ARG A 210 9.62 -8.83 -20.90
CA ARG A 210 8.78 -8.74 -22.09
C ARG A 210 7.73 -7.65 -21.94
N PRO A 211 7.31 -6.95 -23.02
CA PRO A 211 6.42 -5.81 -22.94
C PRO A 211 5.11 -6.06 -22.18
N TYR A 212 4.47 -7.21 -22.34
CA TYR A 212 3.19 -7.55 -21.70
C TYR A 212 3.31 -7.77 -20.19
N GLN A 213 4.48 -8.13 -19.69
CA GLN A 213 4.72 -8.39 -18.26
C GLN A 213 4.61 -7.11 -17.40
N PHE A 214 4.88 -5.95 -17.97
CA PHE A 214 4.82 -4.70 -17.23
C PHE A 214 3.38 -4.27 -16.87
N PRO A 215 2.41 -4.28 -17.78
CA PRO A 215 1.00 -4.09 -17.42
C PRO A 215 0.49 -5.14 -16.43
N GLU A 216 0.82 -6.44 -16.64
CA GLU A 216 0.41 -7.51 -15.74
C GLU A 216 0.94 -7.30 -14.30
N ARG A 217 2.21 -6.88 -14.16
CA ARG A 217 2.82 -6.60 -12.86
C ARG A 217 2.14 -5.44 -12.12
N ASN A 218 1.57 -4.44 -12.82
CA ASN A 218 1.03 -3.24 -12.19
C ASN A 218 -0.06 -3.55 -11.17
N ARG A 219 -0.85 -4.64 -11.37
CA ARG A 219 -1.82 -5.11 -10.38
C ARG A 219 -1.20 -5.49 -9.04
N LEU A 220 0.08 -5.88 -9.04
CA LEU A 220 0.80 -6.24 -7.81
C LEU A 220 1.27 -4.99 -7.07
N ILE A 221 1.62 -3.92 -7.78
CA ILE A 221 2.00 -2.64 -7.18
C ILE A 221 0.81 -2.05 -6.42
N SER A 222 -0.34 -1.89 -7.11
CA SER A 222 -1.56 -1.37 -6.48
C SER A 222 -2.11 -2.33 -5.42
N GLY A 223 -2.06 -3.64 -5.70
CA GLY A 223 -2.61 -4.66 -4.81
C GLY A 223 -1.87 -4.84 -3.49
N ALA A 224 -0.57 -4.56 -3.47
CA ALA A 224 0.25 -4.64 -2.26
C ALA A 224 0.22 -3.35 -1.42
N ALA A 225 -0.48 -2.30 -1.89
CA ALA A 225 -0.57 -1.01 -1.23
C ALA A 225 -2.00 -0.74 -0.72
N LEU A 226 -2.11 0.05 0.34
CA LEU A 226 -3.39 0.56 0.86
C LEU A 226 -3.91 1.70 -0.01
N ALA A 227 -3.02 2.48 -0.61
CA ALA A 227 -3.36 3.52 -1.55
C ALA A 227 -2.31 3.66 -2.65
N THR A 228 -2.69 4.30 -3.76
CA THR A 228 -1.81 4.57 -4.89
C THR A 228 -1.78 6.06 -5.19
N ILE A 229 -0.60 6.68 -5.14
CA ILE A 229 -0.36 8.08 -5.52
C ILE A 229 0.15 8.13 -6.95
N MET A 230 -0.56 8.84 -7.82
CA MET A 230 -0.12 9.14 -9.18
C MET A 230 0.51 10.54 -9.21
N VAL A 231 1.83 10.62 -9.46
CA VAL A 231 2.56 11.90 -9.45
C VAL A 231 2.51 12.60 -10.80
N GLU A 232 2.86 11.92 -11.88
CA GLU A 232 2.75 12.40 -13.25
C GLU A 232 2.34 11.25 -14.17
N GLY A 233 1.57 11.55 -15.19
CA GLY A 233 1.22 10.61 -16.25
C GLY A 233 0.34 11.27 -17.31
N GLY A 234 0.68 11.09 -18.56
CA GLY A 234 -0.17 11.52 -19.68
C GLY A 234 -1.42 10.66 -19.82
N GLU A 235 -2.32 11.04 -20.71
CA GLU A 235 -3.63 10.37 -20.92
C GLU A 235 -3.54 8.88 -21.27
N ARG A 236 -2.42 8.45 -21.86
CA ARG A 236 -2.16 7.04 -22.25
C ARG A 236 -1.04 6.40 -21.42
N SER A 237 -0.74 6.97 -20.25
CA SER A 237 0.32 6.47 -19.39
C SER A 237 -0.02 5.10 -18.77
N GLY A 238 0.99 4.23 -18.65
CA GLY A 238 0.86 2.97 -17.90
C GLY A 238 0.53 3.17 -16.43
N SER A 239 0.86 4.33 -15.83
CA SER A 239 0.50 4.67 -14.45
C SER A 239 -1.01 4.85 -14.26
N LEU A 240 -1.74 5.30 -15.29
CA LEU A 240 -3.21 5.32 -15.26
C LEU A 240 -3.80 3.90 -15.18
N ILE A 241 -3.14 2.91 -15.78
CA ILE A 241 -3.57 1.51 -15.66
C ILE A 241 -3.43 1.08 -14.21
N THR A 242 -2.30 1.39 -13.56
CA THR A 242 -2.08 1.06 -12.15
C THR A 242 -3.10 1.75 -11.23
N ALA A 243 -3.39 3.04 -11.46
CA ALA A 243 -4.39 3.77 -10.68
C ALA A 243 -5.80 3.19 -10.82
N ARG A 244 -6.20 2.76 -12.03
CA ARG A 244 -7.48 2.07 -12.25
C ARG A 244 -7.53 0.71 -11.57
N MET A 245 -6.45 -0.08 -11.68
CA MET A 245 -6.34 -1.36 -10.97
C MET A 245 -6.45 -1.17 -9.46
N ALA A 246 -5.89 -0.08 -8.90
CA ALA A 246 -6.06 0.28 -7.50
C ALA A 246 -7.55 0.46 -7.13
N LEU A 247 -8.32 1.22 -7.92
CA LEU A 247 -9.76 1.38 -7.71
C LEU A 247 -10.53 0.06 -7.83
N GLU A 248 -10.22 -0.75 -8.85
CA GLU A 248 -10.82 -2.08 -9.04
C GLU A 248 -10.50 -3.05 -7.88
N GLN A 249 -9.40 -2.82 -7.19
CA GLN A 249 -8.96 -3.58 -6.02
C GLN A 249 -9.47 -2.98 -4.68
N GLY A 250 -10.32 -1.94 -4.73
CA GLY A 250 -10.82 -1.26 -3.52
C GLY A 250 -9.75 -0.50 -2.75
N ARG A 251 -8.73 0.04 -3.44
CA ARG A 251 -7.67 0.86 -2.86
C ARG A 251 -7.94 2.34 -3.09
N GLU A 252 -7.53 3.17 -2.15
CA GLU A 252 -7.57 4.62 -2.32
C GLU A 252 -6.63 5.06 -3.46
N VAL A 253 -7.03 6.10 -4.18
CA VAL A 253 -6.23 6.68 -5.25
C VAL A 253 -6.08 8.16 -5.04
N PHE A 254 -4.84 8.61 -5.00
CA PHE A 254 -4.45 10.00 -4.90
C PHE A 254 -3.78 10.46 -6.19
N ALA A 255 -3.91 11.73 -6.51
CA ALA A 255 -3.24 12.29 -7.66
C ALA A 255 -2.63 13.66 -7.34
N VAL A 256 -1.36 13.82 -7.73
CA VAL A 256 -0.67 15.09 -7.59
C VAL A 256 -1.11 16.04 -8.71
N PRO A 257 -1.57 17.25 -8.39
CA PRO A 257 -1.94 18.24 -9.41
C PRO A 257 -0.69 18.75 -10.13
N GLY A 258 -0.87 19.19 -11.37
CA GLY A 258 0.21 19.79 -12.14
C GLY A 258 -0.33 20.90 -13.05
N SER A 259 0.56 21.48 -13.86
CA SER A 259 0.14 22.52 -14.80
C SER A 259 -0.90 22.00 -15.78
N PRO A 260 -2.00 22.73 -16.03
CA PRO A 260 -3.00 22.35 -17.05
C PRO A 260 -2.44 22.34 -18.47
N LEU A 261 -1.30 23.01 -18.69
CA LEU A 261 -0.61 23.05 -19.99
C LEU A 261 0.36 21.86 -20.17
N SER A 262 0.60 21.07 -19.11
CA SER A 262 1.54 19.96 -19.14
C SER A 262 0.85 18.66 -19.58
N GLU A 263 1.37 18.04 -20.63
CA GLU A 263 0.86 16.76 -21.13
C GLU A 263 0.98 15.64 -20.08
N VAL A 264 2.03 15.67 -19.24
CA VAL A 264 2.24 14.66 -18.19
C VAL A 264 1.34 14.85 -16.97
N SER A 265 0.62 15.98 -16.87
CA SER A 265 -0.36 16.21 -15.80
C SER A 265 -1.78 15.80 -16.17
N LYS A 266 -2.06 15.59 -17.46
CA LYS A 266 -3.42 15.30 -17.94
C LYS A 266 -4.02 14.04 -17.33
N GLY A 267 -3.20 13.01 -17.10
CA GLY A 267 -3.64 11.78 -16.44
C GLY A 267 -4.03 11.99 -14.98
N CYS A 268 -3.24 12.75 -14.23
CA CYS A 268 -3.57 13.12 -12.84
C CYS A 268 -4.86 13.94 -12.78
N HIS A 269 -5.00 14.95 -13.64
CA HIS A 269 -6.25 15.74 -13.73
C HIS A 269 -7.47 14.88 -14.07
N ARG A 270 -7.29 13.85 -14.93
CA ARG A 270 -8.36 12.90 -15.23
C ARG A 270 -8.74 12.07 -14.00
N MET A 271 -7.76 11.59 -13.23
CA MET A 271 -8.03 10.83 -11.99
C MET A 271 -8.74 11.69 -10.96
N ILE A 272 -8.30 12.93 -10.74
CA ILE A 272 -8.97 13.88 -9.84
C ILE A 272 -10.43 14.09 -10.25
N ARG A 273 -10.70 14.31 -11.54
CA ARG A 273 -12.09 14.45 -12.05
C ARG A 273 -12.92 13.18 -11.91
N GLN A 274 -12.30 12.03 -11.77
CA GLN A 274 -12.93 10.72 -11.53
C GLN A 274 -13.08 10.39 -10.04
N GLY A 275 -12.72 11.32 -9.14
CA GLY A 275 -12.89 11.19 -7.70
C GLY A 275 -11.62 10.84 -6.92
N ALA A 276 -10.45 10.75 -7.56
CA ALA A 276 -9.21 10.62 -6.82
C ALA A 276 -8.95 11.89 -6.00
N ALA A 277 -8.61 11.77 -4.72
CA ALA A 277 -8.28 12.91 -3.90
C ALA A 277 -6.99 13.57 -4.41
N LEU A 278 -6.99 14.90 -4.44
CA LEU A 278 -5.83 15.72 -4.76
C LEU A 278 -4.92 15.78 -3.54
N VAL A 279 -3.64 15.45 -3.73
CA VAL A 279 -2.63 15.54 -2.67
C VAL A 279 -1.37 16.24 -3.17
N THR A 280 -0.76 17.03 -2.30
CA THR A 280 0.49 17.76 -2.57
C THR A 280 1.60 17.42 -1.56
N SER A 281 1.23 16.77 -0.45
CA SER A 281 2.14 16.39 0.63
C SER A 281 1.83 14.99 1.18
N ALA A 282 2.76 14.43 1.96
CA ALA A 282 2.55 13.19 2.69
C ALA A 282 1.52 13.37 3.82
N ASP A 283 1.47 14.56 4.44
CA ASP A 283 0.53 14.86 5.51
C ASP A 283 -0.92 14.79 5.00
N GLU A 284 -1.20 15.35 3.81
CA GLU A 284 -2.52 15.23 3.17
C GLU A 284 -2.87 13.76 2.86
N VAL A 285 -1.90 12.94 2.43
CA VAL A 285 -2.11 11.51 2.23
C VAL A 285 -2.47 10.82 3.54
N MET A 286 -1.78 11.14 4.64
CA MET A 286 -2.06 10.57 5.95
C MET A 286 -3.41 11.02 6.49
N GLU A 287 -3.79 12.28 6.26
CA GLU A 287 -5.09 12.83 6.63
C GLU A 287 -6.22 12.10 5.90
N GLU A 288 -6.13 11.97 4.58
CA GLU A 288 -7.11 11.25 3.76
C GLU A 288 -7.21 9.76 4.13
N MET A 289 -6.09 9.14 4.52
CA MET A 289 -6.06 7.76 5.00
C MET A 289 -6.56 7.61 6.45
N GLY A 290 -6.77 8.73 7.17
CA GLY A 290 -7.11 8.72 8.59
C GLY A 290 -5.98 8.21 9.50
N TRP A 291 -4.73 8.36 9.07
CA TRP A 291 -3.52 7.95 9.82
C TRP A 291 -2.90 9.08 10.63
N PHE A 292 -3.57 10.22 10.69
CA PHE A 292 -3.07 11.36 11.44
C PHE A 292 -3.03 11.00 12.93
N VAL A 293 -1.84 10.91 13.49
CA VAL A 293 -1.65 10.97 14.95
C VAL A 293 -1.67 12.46 15.30
N PRO A 294 -2.65 12.97 16.05
CA PRO A 294 -2.57 14.34 16.53
C PRO A 294 -1.25 14.46 17.28
N LEU A 295 -0.37 15.37 16.85
CA LEU A 295 0.72 15.83 17.69
C LEU A 295 0.07 16.28 19.00
N GLU A 296 0.34 15.57 20.09
CA GLU A 296 0.06 16.10 21.41
C GLU A 296 0.73 17.48 21.43
N GLU A 297 -0.07 18.54 21.48
CA GLU A 297 0.43 19.88 21.67
C GLU A 297 1.31 19.82 22.91
N ASN A 298 2.60 19.96 22.70
CA ASN A 298 3.59 20.02 23.76
C ASN A 298 3.41 21.37 24.48
N THR A 299 2.33 21.49 25.24
CA THR A 299 2.03 22.62 26.11
C THR A 299 2.90 22.60 27.39
N ALA A 300 4.03 21.89 27.36
CA ALA A 300 5.02 22.00 28.41
C ALA A 300 6.02 23.12 28.09
N GLY A 301 5.70 24.32 28.49
CA GLY A 301 6.73 25.36 28.52
C GLY A 301 6.34 26.81 28.16
N LEU A 302 5.16 27.28 28.54
CA LEU A 302 4.93 28.72 28.69
C LEU A 302 4.56 29.01 30.14
N SER A 303 5.54 28.88 31.01
CA SER A 303 5.51 29.56 32.31
C SER A 303 5.69 31.06 32.05
N ALA A 304 4.64 31.79 32.32
CA ALA A 304 4.63 33.23 32.37
C ALA A 304 5.62 33.70 33.43
N GLU A 305 6.71 34.35 33.02
CA GLU A 305 7.39 35.30 33.87
C GLU A 305 7.22 36.69 33.27
N GLY A 306 6.56 37.51 34.07
CA GLY A 306 6.28 38.91 33.79
C GLY A 306 7.54 39.78 33.80
N GLY A 307 7.47 40.85 33.08
CA GLY A 307 8.50 41.88 33.06
C GLY A 307 8.10 43.04 32.17
N ASP A 308 7.22 43.91 32.71
CA ASP A 308 7.00 45.27 32.20
C ASP A 308 8.31 46.03 31.99
N LYS A 309 8.51 46.61 30.82
CA LYS A 309 9.16 47.92 30.66
C LYS A 309 8.87 48.52 29.29
N PRO A 310 8.43 49.79 29.22
CA PRO A 310 8.14 50.50 27.99
C PRO A 310 9.40 51.15 27.43
N ILE A 311 9.59 51.12 26.10
CA ILE A 311 10.52 52.00 25.42
C ILE A 311 9.74 52.79 24.36
N ALA A 312 9.79 54.11 24.57
CA ALA A 312 9.28 55.12 23.67
C ALA A 312 10.27 55.37 22.51
N GLY A 313 9.73 55.80 21.39
CA GLY A 313 10.42 56.82 20.59
C GLY A 313 10.63 56.52 19.10
N ALA A 314 9.85 57.26 18.30
CA ALA A 314 10.18 57.96 17.04
C ALA A 314 10.59 57.09 15.83
N GLY A 315 9.98 57.23 14.68
CA GLY A 315 9.70 58.31 13.80
C GLY A 315 9.41 57.87 12.38
N ALA A 316 8.38 58.40 11.87
CA ALA A 316 8.08 58.91 10.52
C ALA A 316 8.63 58.21 9.26
N GLY A 317 7.69 57.88 8.36
CA GLY A 317 7.95 57.63 6.92
C GLY A 317 6.67 57.30 6.16
N ARG A 318 6.02 58.30 5.61
CA ARG A 318 4.80 58.24 4.79
C ARG A 318 5.09 57.58 3.43
N GLY A 319 4.14 56.83 2.95
CA GLY A 319 4.03 56.41 1.55
C GLY A 319 2.65 55.81 1.26
N ASN A 320 1.69 56.72 0.96
CA ASN A 320 0.37 56.35 0.44
C ASN A 320 0.47 55.79 -0.97
N LEU A 321 -0.14 54.64 -1.23
CA LEU A 321 -0.66 54.33 -2.56
C LEU A 321 -2.05 53.71 -2.37
N ALA A 322 -3.04 54.52 -2.78
CA ALA A 322 -4.45 54.17 -2.79
C ALA A 322 -4.74 53.23 -4.00
N LEU A 323 -5.52 52.22 -3.78
CA LEU A 323 -6.24 51.47 -4.83
C LEU A 323 -7.75 51.68 -4.65
N PRO A 324 -8.54 51.71 -5.74
CA PRO A 324 -9.91 52.19 -5.70
C PRO A 324 -10.88 51.13 -5.17
N GLU A 325 -11.83 51.61 -4.37
CA GLU A 325 -12.99 50.88 -3.90
C GLU A 325 -13.97 50.62 -5.06
N THR A 326 -14.34 49.34 -5.26
CA THR A 326 -15.61 49.00 -5.88
C THR A 326 -16.44 48.24 -4.85
N GLY A 327 -17.51 48.87 -4.44
CA GLY A 327 -18.44 48.40 -3.44
C GLY A 327 -19.19 47.14 -3.92
N PHE A 328 -19.30 46.19 -3.04
CA PHE A 328 -20.40 45.23 -3.03
C PHE A 328 -20.95 45.08 -1.60
N ASN A 329 -22.21 45.25 -1.56
CA ASN A 329 -23.20 45.34 -0.53
C ASN A 329 -23.01 44.38 0.67
N GLN A 330 -23.02 44.96 1.87
CA GLN A 330 -23.22 44.26 3.14
C GLN A 330 -24.68 43.84 3.26
N ASN A 331 -24.96 42.56 3.35
CA ASN A 331 -26.03 42.03 4.21
C ASN A 331 -25.98 40.49 4.17
N SER A 332 -25.36 39.92 5.16
CA SER A 332 -25.78 38.66 5.79
C SER A 332 -24.96 38.51 7.08
N LYS A 333 -25.55 38.98 8.15
CA LYS A 333 -25.13 38.66 9.50
C LYS A 333 -25.45 37.19 9.80
N GLU A 334 -24.57 36.64 10.62
CA GLU A 334 -24.80 35.47 11.47
C GLU A 334 -24.89 34.12 10.79
N ASN A 335 -23.74 33.45 10.71
CA ASN A 335 -23.77 32.05 11.08
C ASN A 335 -22.54 31.68 11.91
N THR A 336 -22.84 31.51 13.16
CA THR A 336 -22.08 31.02 14.27
C THR A 336 -21.11 29.91 13.87
N GLN A 337 -19.84 30.05 14.25
CA GLN A 337 -18.91 28.95 14.45
C GLN A 337 -19.57 27.91 15.32
N LYS A 338 -20.09 26.84 14.69
CA LYS A 338 -20.28 25.56 15.37
C LYS A 338 -18.91 24.90 15.46
N LYS A 339 -18.29 25.05 16.63
CA LYS A 339 -17.27 24.10 17.10
C LYS A 339 -17.90 22.72 16.98
N ASP A 340 -17.31 21.84 16.17
CA ASP A 340 -17.62 20.43 16.22
C ASP A 340 -17.41 19.96 17.66
N PRO A 341 -18.41 19.31 18.28
CA PRO A 341 -18.22 18.73 19.58
C PRO A 341 -17.17 17.65 19.44
N ALA A 342 -16.05 17.78 20.15
CA ALA A 342 -15.09 16.70 20.33
C ALA A 342 -15.89 15.44 20.69
N LEU A 343 -15.93 14.47 19.76
CA LEU A 343 -16.53 13.17 19.99
C LEU A 343 -15.74 12.53 21.13
N GLN A 344 -16.31 12.57 22.34
CA GLN A 344 -15.82 11.79 23.46
C GLN A 344 -15.98 10.33 23.06
N ARG A 345 -14.90 9.66 22.68
CA ARG A 345 -14.88 8.21 22.42
C ARG A 345 -15.34 7.53 23.70
N GLN A 346 -16.48 6.87 23.65
CA GLN A 346 -16.90 5.97 24.71
C GLN A 346 -15.90 4.81 24.81
N PRO A 347 -15.49 4.36 26.00
CA PRO A 347 -14.62 3.20 26.11
C PRO A 347 -15.29 1.97 25.47
N ALA A 348 -14.54 1.19 24.72
CA ALA A 348 -15.04 0.02 23.98
C ALA A 348 -15.80 -0.99 24.87
N SER A 349 -15.58 -0.97 26.18
CA SER A 349 -16.28 -1.77 27.18
C SER A 349 -17.75 -1.39 27.39
N GLN A 350 -18.22 -0.26 26.86
CA GLN A 350 -19.60 0.21 26.96
C GLN A 350 -20.43 -0.08 25.68
N LEU A 351 -19.80 -0.68 24.66
CA LEU A 351 -20.48 -1.06 23.44
C LEU A 351 -21.44 -2.25 23.69
N SER A 352 -22.53 -2.30 22.93
CA SER A 352 -23.45 -3.44 22.95
C SER A 352 -22.73 -4.74 22.56
N ALA A 353 -23.25 -5.90 22.95
CA ALA A 353 -22.67 -7.18 22.59
C ALA A 353 -22.58 -7.39 21.07
N VAL A 354 -23.57 -6.87 20.30
CA VAL A 354 -23.55 -6.89 18.83
C VAL A 354 -22.43 -6.00 18.29
N ASN A 355 -22.32 -4.76 18.79
CA ASN A 355 -21.28 -3.82 18.37
C ASN A 355 -19.87 -4.37 18.64
N GLN A 356 -19.66 -5.05 19.76
CA GLN A 356 -18.36 -5.68 20.08
C GLN A 356 -18.03 -6.81 19.10
N ARG A 357 -19.01 -7.67 18.75
CA ARG A 357 -18.83 -8.76 17.77
C ARG A 357 -18.55 -8.20 16.39
N VAL A 358 -19.37 -7.25 15.90
CA VAL A 358 -19.18 -6.61 14.60
C VAL A 358 -17.80 -5.91 14.53
N LEU A 359 -17.41 -5.19 15.58
CA LEU A 359 -16.10 -4.53 15.64
C LEU A 359 -14.93 -5.53 15.67
N ALA A 360 -15.10 -6.70 16.29
CA ALA A 360 -14.09 -7.76 16.31
C ALA A 360 -13.96 -8.47 14.95
N THR A 361 -15.04 -8.49 14.16
CA THR A 361 -15.08 -9.10 12.83
C THR A 361 -14.41 -8.20 11.77
N LEU A 362 -14.44 -6.87 11.98
CA LEU A 362 -13.92 -5.92 11.02
C LEU A 362 -12.40 -6.02 10.83
N SER A 363 -12.00 -6.15 9.58
CA SER A 363 -10.62 -6.07 9.15
C SER A 363 -10.12 -4.61 9.16
N PRO A 364 -8.86 -4.35 9.47
CA PRO A 364 -8.24 -3.03 9.28
C PRO A 364 -8.15 -2.61 7.80
N TYR A 365 -8.42 -3.53 6.86
CA TYR A 365 -8.32 -3.31 5.43
C TYR A 365 -9.65 -3.01 4.72
N GLY A 366 -10.75 -2.94 5.48
CA GLY A 366 -12.09 -2.76 4.96
C GLY A 366 -12.82 -4.08 4.71
N MET A 367 -14.12 -4.09 4.91
CA MET A 367 -15.03 -5.20 4.60
C MET A 367 -16.35 -4.64 4.11
N SER A 368 -16.92 -5.24 3.06
CA SER A 368 -18.27 -4.94 2.63
C SER A 368 -19.31 -5.47 3.62
N LEU A 369 -20.54 -4.96 3.55
CA LEU A 369 -21.62 -5.45 4.38
C LEU A 369 -21.87 -6.95 4.20
N ASP A 370 -21.76 -7.43 2.96
CA ASP A 370 -21.95 -8.84 2.61
C ASP A 370 -20.84 -9.72 3.24
N GLU A 371 -19.59 -9.27 3.21
CA GLU A 371 -18.47 -9.98 3.83
C GLU A 371 -18.60 -10.02 5.36
N ILE A 372 -19.07 -8.94 5.99
CA ILE A 372 -19.32 -8.89 7.43
C ILE A 372 -20.45 -9.86 7.79
N SER A 373 -21.53 -9.90 6.99
CA SER A 373 -22.67 -10.80 7.19
C SER A 373 -22.31 -12.28 7.03
N LEU A 374 -21.31 -12.60 6.21
CA LEU A 374 -20.83 -13.98 6.05
C LEU A 374 -20.00 -14.48 7.24
N VAL A 375 -19.34 -13.57 7.95
CA VAL A 375 -18.43 -13.91 9.08
C VAL A 375 -19.11 -13.70 10.43
N SER A 376 -20.04 -12.75 10.53
CA SER A 376 -20.86 -12.53 11.74
C SER A 376 -22.03 -13.50 11.81
N SER A 377 -22.34 -13.96 13.00
CA SER A 377 -23.56 -14.76 13.26
C SER A 377 -24.82 -13.90 13.46
N ASP A 378 -24.68 -12.59 13.36
CA ASP A 378 -25.77 -11.63 13.60
C ASP A 378 -26.56 -11.38 12.29
N ASP A 379 -27.82 -10.96 12.43
CA ASP A 379 -28.67 -10.65 11.27
C ASP A 379 -28.18 -9.41 10.52
N SER A 380 -28.35 -9.37 9.19
CA SER A 380 -27.89 -8.28 8.32
C SER A 380 -28.44 -6.92 8.74
N GLN A 381 -29.64 -6.86 9.32
CA GLN A 381 -30.22 -5.63 9.82
C GLN A 381 -29.54 -5.17 11.12
N GLU A 382 -29.22 -6.09 12.03
CA GLU A 382 -28.48 -5.81 13.26
C GLU A 382 -27.05 -5.35 12.95
N ILE A 383 -26.39 -6.00 11.98
CA ILE A 383 -25.05 -5.61 11.50
C ILE A 383 -25.08 -4.20 10.94
N SER A 384 -26.04 -3.87 10.07
CA SER A 384 -26.18 -2.54 9.48
C SER A 384 -26.38 -1.46 10.54
N GLN A 385 -27.25 -1.70 11.52
CA GLN A 385 -27.46 -0.78 12.63
C GLN A 385 -26.20 -0.62 13.48
N SER A 386 -25.53 -1.72 13.81
CA SER A 386 -24.26 -1.73 14.56
C SER A 386 -23.17 -0.92 13.86
N LEU A 387 -23.03 -1.06 12.55
CA LEU A 387 -22.04 -0.31 11.77
C LEU A 387 -22.30 1.20 11.80
N VAL A 388 -23.55 1.64 11.74
CA VAL A 388 -23.92 3.06 11.88
C VAL A 388 -23.58 3.56 13.29
N GLU A 389 -23.92 2.80 14.33
CA GLU A 389 -23.60 3.18 15.71
C GLU A 389 -22.08 3.27 15.96
N LEU A 390 -21.32 2.29 15.44
CA LEU A 390 -19.87 2.25 15.53
C LEU A 390 -19.21 3.38 14.73
N GLN A 391 -19.81 3.76 13.59
CA GLN A 391 -19.35 4.89 12.79
C GLN A 391 -19.58 6.22 13.50
N LEU A 392 -20.76 6.41 14.09
CA LEU A 392 -21.07 7.59 14.89
C LEU A 392 -20.22 7.69 16.15
N ALA A 393 -19.82 6.55 16.73
CA ALA A 393 -18.94 6.47 17.89
C ALA A 393 -17.45 6.59 17.53
N GLY A 394 -17.09 6.67 16.23
CA GLY A 394 -15.72 6.83 15.74
C GLY A 394 -14.88 5.56 15.78
N PHE A 395 -15.47 4.37 15.97
CA PHE A 395 -14.77 3.08 15.95
C PHE A 395 -14.64 2.48 14.55
N VAL A 396 -15.49 2.92 13.62
CA VAL A 396 -15.56 2.41 12.25
C VAL A 396 -15.67 3.58 11.28
N ARG A 397 -15.01 3.47 10.14
CA ARG A 397 -15.11 4.40 9.03
C ARG A 397 -15.56 3.66 7.78
N GLN A 398 -16.41 4.28 6.99
CA GLN A 398 -16.77 3.79 5.68
C GLN A 398 -15.80 4.35 4.63
N GLY A 399 -15.10 3.46 3.90
CA GLY A 399 -14.26 3.78 2.76
C GLY A 399 -14.79 3.15 1.47
N LEU A 400 -14.09 3.33 0.35
CA LEU A 400 -14.46 2.78 -0.96
C LEU A 400 -14.48 1.23 -0.97
N GLY A 401 -13.74 0.59 -0.08
CA GLY A 401 -13.70 -0.88 0.09
C GLY A 401 -14.63 -1.42 1.18
N GLY A 402 -15.53 -0.62 1.74
CA GLY A 402 -16.44 -1.02 2.81
C GLY A 402 -16.12 -0.40 4.17
N TYR A 403 -16.45 -1.09 5.25
CA TYR A 403 -16.28 -0.61 6.62
C TYR A 403 -14.91 -0.99 7.17
N ILE A 404 -14.19 -0.01 7.70
CA ILE A 404 -12.81 -0.14 8.22
C ILE A 404 -12.84 0.16 9.72
N ARG A 405 -12.21 -0.72 10.52
CA ARG A 405 -12.02 -0.46 11.94
C ARG A 405 -10.99 0.66 12.13
N VAL A 406 -11.35 1.68 12.89
CA VAL A 406 -10.47 2.75 13.33
C VAL A 406 -9.84 2.33 14.65
N SER A 407 -8.51 2.23 14.69
CA SER A 407 -7.73 1.83 15.87
C SER A 407 -7.77 2.86 17.00
#